data_15682dea3bac475704f0a430c67710fe
#
_entry.id   15682dea3bac475704f0a430c67710fe
#
_cell.length_a   1.000
_cell.length_b   1.000
_cell.length_c   1.000
_cell.angle_alpha   90.00
_cell.angle_beta   90.00
_cell.angle_gamma   90.00
#
_symmetry.space_group_name_H-M   'P 1'
#
loop_
_entity.id
_entity.type
_entity.pdbx_description
1 polymer ?
#
loop_
_entity_poly.entity_id
_entity_poly.type
_entity_poly.pdbx_seq_one_letter_code
_entity_poly.pdbx_strand_id
1 'polypeptide(L)'
;MAKAFLFHNPRCSKSRQALNLLEKEKENFEVFMYLDEKLEKDFLKEIIQKLGMSPRELLRTGESAYKENNLKDSNISEEEIINLMIEYPKLIERPIYVKGSKAIVGRPPENVLKII
;
A
#
# COMPACT_ATOMS: atom_id res chain seq x y z
N MET A 1 -5.35 5.10 16.02
CA MET A 1 -4.38 4.59 15.05
C MET A 1 -3.02 5.23 15.28
N ALA A 2 -1.93 4.46 15.11
CA ALA A 2 -0.59 5.00 15.24
C ALA A 2 -0.32 6.07 14.19
N LYS A 3 0.55 7.04 14.52
CA LYS A 3 0.95 8.09 13.58
C LYS A 3 1.79 7.52 12.43
N ALA A 4 2.43 6.38 12.62
CA ALA A 4 3.24 5.72 11.61
C ALA A 4 2.89 4.24 11.58
N PHE A 5 2.72 3.72 10.36
CA PHE A 5 2.47 2.30 10.18
C PHE A 5 2.93 1.84 8.79
N LEU A 6 3.29 0.58 8.71
CA LEU A 6 3.74 -0.03 7.48
C LEU A 6 2.69 -1.02 6.99
N PHE A 7 2.14 -0.79 5.78
CA PHE A 7 1.36 -1.79 5.05
C PHE A 7 2.32 -2.91 4.67
N HIS A 8 2.17 -4.05 5.29
CA HIS A 8 3.17 -5.12 5.24
C HIS A 8 2.60 -6.44 4.74
N ASN A 9 3.34 -7.07 3.84
CA ASN A 9 3.12 -8.44 3.43
C ASN A 9 4.38 -9.24 3.77
N PRO A 10 4.34 -10.13 4.79
CA PRO A 10 5.54 -10.86 5.22
C PRO A 10 6.08 -11.83 4.18
N ARG A 11 5.29 -12.15 3.14
CA ARG A 11 5.72 -13.01 2.05
C ARG A 11 6.45 -12.25 0.95
N CYS A 12 6.40 -10.91 0.98
CA CYS A 12 7.01 -10.06 -0.04
C CYS A 12 8.41 -9.63 0.43
N SER A 13 9.45 -9.94 -0.37
CA SER A 13 10.83 -9.62 0.01
C SER A 13 11.04 -8.12 0.17
N LYS A 14 10.45 -7.30 -0.72
CA LYS A 14 10.57 -5.84 -0.63
C LYS A 14 9.93 -5.30 0.66
N SER A 15 8.80 -5.90 1.05
CA SER A 15 8.13 -5.53 2.28
C SER A 15 8.98 -5.87 3.51
N ARG A 16 9.59 -7.06 3.53
CA ARG A 16 10.50 -7.46 4.61
C ARG A 16 11.72 -6.55 4.69
N GLN A 17 12.28 -6.17 3.54
CA GLN A 17 13.43 -5.27 3.49
C GLN A 17 13.08 -3.89 4.06
N ALA A 18 11.91 -3.35 3.70
CA ALA A 18 11.45 -2.07 4.24
C ALA A 18 11.25 -2.15 5.75
N LEU A 19 10.65 -3.24 6.25
CA LEU A 19 10.47 -3.44 7.68
C LEU A 19 11.82 -3.41 8.40
N ASN A 20 12.80 -4.13 7.89
CA ASN A 20 14.13 -4.18 8.49
C ASN A 20 14.80 -2.80 8.50
N LEU A 21 14.66 -2.03 7.41
CA LEU A 21 15.22 -0.68 7.35
C LEU A 21 14.62 0.24 8.41
N LEU A 22 13.30 0.18 8.58
CA LEU A 22 12.61 1.01 9.57
C LEU A 22 13.00 0.61 10.99
N GLU A 23 13.15 -0.69 11.25
CA GLU A 23 13.59 -1.18 12.55
C GLU A 23 15.05 -0.75 12.85
N LYS A 24 15.90 -0.82 11.84
CA LYS A 24 17.29 -0.40 11.97
C LYS A 24 17.42 1.09 12.29
N GLU A 25 16.52 1.90 11.72
CA GLU A 25 16.48 3.34 12.00
C GLU A 25 15.73 3.67 13.29
N LYS A 26 15.32 2.64 14.03
CA LYS A 26 14.60 2.80 15.30
C LYS A 26 13.33 3.64 15.18
N GLU A 27 12.66 3.54 14.02
CA GLU A 27 11.38 4.20 13.81
C GLU A 27 10.32 3.62 14.75
N ASN A 28 9.47 4.49 15.26
CA ASN A 28 8.33 4.07 16.08
C ASN A 28 7.12 3.93 15.16
N PHE A 29 6.78 2.69 14.81
CA PHE A 29 5.68 2.43 13.88
C PHE A 29 5.00 1.11 14.21
N GLU A 30 3.78 0.96 13.70
CA GLU A 30 3.04 -0.30 13.79
C GLU A 30 3.05 -0.99 12.43
N VAL A 31 2.91 -2.31 12.46
CA VAL A 31 2.78 -3.12 11.23
C VAL A 31 1.30 -3.35 10.99
N PHE A 32 0.83 -3.01 9.80
CA PHE A 32 -0.55 -3.27 9.38
C PHE A 32 -0.54 -4.39 8.35
N MET A 33 -1.08 -5.54 8.74
CA MET A 33 -1.15 -6.74 7.90
C MET A 33 -2.40 -6.66 7.03
N TYR A 34 -2.35 -5.84 5.99
CA TYR A 34 -3.52 -5.46 5.20
C TYR A 34 -4.23 -6.63 4.49
N LEU A 35 -3.54 -7.77 4.34
CA LEU A 35 -4.17 -8.96 3.76
C LEU A 35 -4.99 -9.74 4.79
N ASP A 36 -4.71 -9.59 6.07
CA ASP A 36 -5.34 -10.33 7.16
C ASP A 36 -6.29 -9.48 8.01
N GLU A 37 -6.05 -8.17 8.07
CA GLU A 37 -6.85 -7.23 8.86
C GLU A 37 -7.87 -6.54 7.96
N LYS A 38 -8.95 -6.08 8.56
CA LYS A 38 -9.99 -5.38 7.82
C LYS A 38 -9.46 -4.04 7.28
N LEU A 39 -9.52 -3.87 5.97
CA LEU A 39 -9.12 -2.64 5.29
C LEU A 39 -10.38 -1.83 4.95
N GLU A 40 -10.54 -0.70 5.62
CA GLU A 40 -11.68 0.19 5.38
C GLU A 40 -11.44 1.03 4.14
N LYS A 41 -12.50 1.27 3.36
CA LYS A 41 -12.42 2.04 2.12
C LYS A 41 -11.93 3.47 2.35
N ASP A 42 -12.48 4.16 3.35
CA ASP A 42 -12.09 5.54 3.65
C ASP A 42 -10.64 5.63 4.09
N PHE A 43 -10.16 4.63 4.82
CA PHE A 43 -8.77 4.54 5.24
C PHE A 43 -7.85 4.39 4.02
N LEU A 44 -8.21 3.53 3.08
CA LEU A 44 -7.44 3.36 1.85
C LEU A 44 -7.42 4.64 1.01
N LYS A 45 -8.56 5.32 0.90
CA LYS A 45 -8.63 6.60 0.18
C LYS A 45 -7.70 7.63 0.78
N GLU A 46 -7.66 7.72 2.10
CA GLU A 46 -6.77 8.64 2.83
C GLU A 46 -5.30 8.34 2.54
N ILE A 47 -4.93 7.04 2.52
CA ILE A 47 -3.56 6.63 2.22
C ILE A 47 -3.20 7.01 0.79
N ILE A 48 -4.07 6.77 -0.17
CA ILE A 48 -3.83 7.11 -1.58
C ILE A 48 -3.64 8.62 -1.72
N GLN A 49 -4.43 9.41 -1.01
CA GLN A 49 -4.29 10.86 -1.01
C GLN A 49 -2.92 11.28 -0.45
N LYS A 50 -2.48 10.68 0.65
CA LYS A 50 -1.17 10.95 1.24
C LYS A 50 -0.02 10.55 0.31
N LEU A 51 -0.22 9.50 -0.49
CA LEU A 51 0.76 9.07 -1.48
C LEU A 51 0.90 10.06 -2.65
N GLY A 52 -0.13 10.86 -2.90
CA GLY A 52 -0.14 11.75 -4.06
C GLY A 52 -0.23 11.02 -5.39
N MET A 53 -0.80 9.83 -5.38
CA MET A 53 -0.94 8.96 -6.57
C MET A 53 -2.39 8.80 -6.94
N SER A 54 -2.65 8.37 -8.18
CA SER A 54 -3.98 7.89 -8.53
C SER A 54 -4.13 6.44 -8.08
N PRO A 55 -5.37 5.97 -7.82
CA PRO A 55 -5.58 4.56 -7.49
C PRO A 55 -5.01 3.60 -8.55
N ARG A 56 -5.11 3.96 -9.83
CA ARG A 56 -4.59 3.14 -10.92
C ARG A 56 -3.09 2.93 -10.82
N GLU A 57 -2.35 3.95 -10.41
CA GLU A 57 -0.89 3.85 -10.25
C GLU A 57 -0.47 2.89 -9.14
N LEU A 58 -1.36 2.64 -8.19
CA LEU A 58 -1.11 1.77 -7.06
C LEU A 58 -1.43 0.30 -7.35
N LEU A 59 -1.99 0.00 -8.53
CA LEU A 59 -2.39 -1.36 -8.90
C LEU A 59 -1.18 -2.24 -9.26
N ARG A 60 -1.23 -3.48 -8.78
CA ARG A 60 -0.28 -4.52 -9.17
C ARG A 60 -0.81 -5.24 -10.41
N THR A 61 -0.23 -4.94 -11.56
CA THR A 61 -0.70 -5.44 -12.85
C THR A 61 -0.43 -6.93 -13.06
N GLY A 62 0.47 -7.52 -12.27
CA GLY A 62 0.80 -8.93 -12.37
C GLY A 62 -0.12 -9.87 -11.59
N GLU A 63 -1.05 -9.33 -10.81
CA GLU A 63 -1.96 -10.15 -10.01
C GLU A 63 -3.08 -10.73 -10.86
N SER A 64 -3.53 -11.95 -10.54
CA SER A 64 -4.64 -12.59 -11.27
C SER A 64 -5.91 -11.75 -11.21
N ALA A 65 -6.18 -11.11 -10.07
CA ALA A 65 -7.37 -10.27 -9.91
C ALA A 65 -7.37 -9.09 -10.89
N TYR A 66 -6.20 -8.61 -11.29
CA TYR A 66 -6.08 -7.54 -12.28
C TYR A 66 -6.65 -7.98 -13.63
N LYS A 67 -6.28 -9.18 -14.07
CA LYS A 67 -6.75 -9.74 -15.36
C LYS A 67 -8.21 -10.15 -15.27
N GLU A 68 -8.60 -10.82 -14.18
CA GLU A 68 -9.96 -11.34 -14.00
C GLU A 68 -11.00 -10.22 -13.96
N ASN A 69 -10.64 -9.04 -13.45
CA ASN A 69 -11.53 -7.90 -13.36
C ASN A 69 -11.33 -6.88 -14.48
N ASN A 70 -10.55 -7.24 -15.51
CA ASN A 70 -10.30 -6.39 -16.67
C ASN A 70 -9.83 -4.98 -16.28
N LEU A 71 -8.94 -4.90 -15.32
CA LEU A 71 -8.46 -3.61 -14.79
C LEU A 71 -7.57 -2.84 -15.76
N LYS A 72 -7.18 -3.48 -16.87
CA LYS A 72 -6.48 -2.81 -17.96
C LYS A 72 -7.37 -1.78 -18.66
N ASP A 73 -8.69 -1.92 -18.58
CA ASP A 73 -9.65 -1.03 -19.20
C ASP A 73 -9.54 0.37 -18.58
N SER A 74 -9.19 1.36 -19.40
CA SER A 74 -9.01 2.74 -18.95
C SER A 74 -10.32 3.43 -18.58
N ASN A 75 -11.47 2.84 -18.93
CA ASN A 75 -12.79 3.39 -18.61
C ASN A 75 -13.27 3.07 -17.19
N ILE A 76 -12.58 2.18 -16.49
CA ILE A 76 -12.92 1.86 -15.10
C ILE A 76 -12.61 3.08 -14.23
N SER A 77 -13.60 3.52 -13.44
CA SER A 77 -13.45 4.70 -12.59
C SER A 77 -12.49 4.44 -11.42
N GLU A 78 -11.91 5.52 -10.88
CA GLU A 78 -11.06 5.42 -9.72
C GLU A 78 -11.79 4.85 -8.51
N GLU A 79 -13.06 5.20 -8.36
CA GLU A 79 -13.90 4.69 -7.27
C GLU A 79 -14.05 3.17 -7.38
N GLU A 80 -14.26 2.66 -8.57
CA GLU A 80 -14.39 1.22 -8.80
C GLU A 80 -13.06 0.51 -8.55
N ILE A 81 -11.94 1.12 -8.93
CA ILE A 81 -10.61 0.56 -8.66
C ILE A 81 -10.41 0.43 -7.16
N ILE A 82 -10.78 1.44 -6.38
CA ILE A 82 -10.67 1.40 -4.92
C ILE A 82 -11.54 0.29 -4.36
N ASN A 83 -12.77 0.14 -4.85
CA ASN A 83 -13.66 -0.95 -4.42
C ASN A 83 -13.04 -2.31 -4.68
N LEU A 84 -12.39 -2.48 -5.83
CA LEU A 84 -11.72 -3.73 -6.17
C LEU A 84 -10.48 -3.97 -5.31
N MET A 85 -9.77 -2.93 -4.92
CA MET A 85 -8.64 -3.06 -3.98
C MET A 85 -9.11 -3.54 -2.61
N ILE A 86 -10.27 -3.10 -2.16
CA ILE A 86 -10.85 -3.55 -0.89
C ILE A 86 -11.25 -5.03 -1.00
N GLU A 87 -11.86 -5.42 -2.10
CA GLU A 87 -12.28 -6.80 -2.33
C GLU A 87 -11.08 -7.73 -2.55
N TYR A 88 -10.05 -7.24 -3.25
CA TYR A 88 -8.83 -7.99 -3.58
C TYR A 88 -7.59 -7.21 -3.13
N PRO A 89 -7.26 -7.22 -1.83
CA PRO A 89 -6.13 -6.41 -1.33
C PRO A 89 -4.78 -6.73 -1.97
N LYS A 90 -4.61 -7.92 -2.57
CA LYS A 90 -3.40 -8.26 -3.31
C LYS A 90 -3.14 -7.33 -4.49
N LEU A 91 -4.16 -6.59 -4.96
CA LEU A 91 -4.02 -5.60 -6.02
C LEU A 91 -3.22 -4.38 -5.58
N ILE A 92 -3.11 -4.14 -4.27
CA ILE A 92 -2.45 -2.95 -3.74
C ILE A 92 -0.94 -3.16 -3.74
N GLU A 93 -0.21 -2.18 -4.28
CA GLU A 93 1.26 -2.21 -4.24
C GLU A 93 1.76 -2.16 -2.79
N ARG A 94 2.88 -2.81 -2.52
CA ARG A 94 3.43 -2.93 -1.15
C ARG A 94 4.96 -2.94 -1.20
N PRO A 95 5.61 -2.56 -0.10
CA PRO A 95 5.03 -2.02 1.13
C PRO A 95 4.67 -0.55 0.97
N ILE A 96 3.79 -0.06 1.85
CA ILE A 96 3.48 1.37 1.94
C ILE A 96 3.78 1.81 3.36
N TYR A 97 4.64 2.82 3.50
CA TYR A 97 4.92 3.41 4.81
C TYR A 97 4.16 4.71 4.94
N VAL A 98 3.38 4.82 5.99
CA VAL A 98 2.59 6.02 6.30
C VAL A 98 3.12 6.63 7.58
N LYS A 99 3.43 7.92 7.54
CA LYS A 99 3.90 8.65 8.72
C LYS A 99 3.26 10.03 8.74
N GLY A 100 2.32 10.22 9.66
CA GLY A 100 1.56 11.46 9.77
C GLY A 100 0.78 11.76 8.50
N SER A 101 1.06 12.88 7.87
CA SER A 101 0.40 13.31 6.63
C SER A 101 1.10 12.79 5.36
N LYS A 102 2.18 12.02 5.53
CA LYS A 102 2.99 11.54 4.41
C LYS A 102 2.86 10.03 4.24
N ALA A 103 2.99 9.57 3.00
CA ALA A 103 3.04 8.16 2.69
C ALA A 103 3.91 7.93 1.47
N ILE A 104 4.54 6.75 1.39
CA ILE A 104 5.41 6.41 0.27
C ILE A 104 5.36 4.89 0.03
N VAL A 105 5.43 4.51 -1.25
CA VAL A 105 5.59 3.10 -1.62
C VAL A 105 7.06 2.73 -1.47
N GLY A 106 7.34 1.66 -0.74
CA GLY A 106 8.70 1.19 -0.49
C GLY A 106 9.25 0.32 -1.61
N ARG A 107 9.34 0.87 -2.80
CA ARG A 107 9.90 0.18 -3.96
C ARG A 107 10.73 1.18 -4.76
N PRO A 108 12.07 1.13 -4.65
CA PRO A 108 12.84 0.18 -3.83
C PRO A 108 12.58 0.40 -2.32
N PRO A 109 12.91 -0.59 -1.47
CA PRO A 109 12.60 -0.52 -0.04
C PRO A 109 13.16 0.72 0.66
N GLU A 110 14.30 1.22 0.22
CA GLU A 110 14.97 2.39 0.76
C GLU A 110 14.10 3.65 0.69
N ASN A 111 13.09 3.65 -0.18
CA ASN A 111 12.18 4.80 -0.30
C ASN A 111 11.48 5.13 1.03
N VAL A 112 11.27 4.14 1.91
CA VAL A 112 10.62 4.39 3.19
C VAL A 112 11.42 5.38 4.05
N LEU A 113 12.73 5.47 3.82
CA LEU A 113 13.60 6.39 4.56
C LEU A 113 13.40 7.85 4.16
N LYS A 114 12.71 8.10 3.06
CA LYS A 114 12.51 9.47 2.57
C LYS A 114 11.53 10.28 3.40
N ILE A 115 10.72 9.62 4.23
CA ILE A 115 9.70 10.29 5.04
C ILE A 115 9.85 10.07 6.54
N ILE A 116 10.97 9.51 6.98
CA ILE A 116 11.21 9.30 8.42
C ILE A 116 11.55 10.58 9.16
#